data_63f332ab0514ae39c388d41e28d63ec7
#
_entry.id   63f332ab0514ae39c388d41e28d63ec7
#
_cell.length_a   1.000
_cell.length_b   1.000
_cell.length_c   1.000
_cell.angle_alpha   90.00
_cell.angle_beta   90.00
_cell.angle_gamma   90.00
#
_symmetry.space_group_name_H-M   'P 1'
#
loop_
_entity.id
_entity.type
_entity.pdbx_description
1 polymer ?
#
loop_
_entity_poly.entity_id
_entity_poly.type
_entity_poly.pdbx_seq_one_letter_code
_entity_poly.pdbx_strand_id
1 'polypeptide(L)'
;MVHVPTRGDVPVRLGPSIDNVPDHGPSKMSRNPYTDPIQFELERERVLNRSWILGGRSEQVSDTGDWLTVESHGETVVVVRQPDGSLSAFHNVCQHRGPAIVTEQTGCGAKRFTCPYHGWKYDLTGRVVAVPERMDFDPEHLAGLRSPEVAVDEWGGWVWVNLLGPDDAPSLASWIGDDIMTDLGQFRMEDMVLHDVLEWDVPVSYKAVVDGFNEIYHTAELHGVSPDWVKAARDTSFWMVNERNYMCFVPRHDQLDELAENWDHHRHAICHYVVFPNTVFNCNPEHIQVFHPIPIDVDRTRFLCWQIVYPGDRNDPEYARYFDKMEKHWAGLKRVVGEDISIYEQLARTKRSSAYREHILSSRECKLAHYHDTMARMIAD
;
A
#
# COMPACT_ATOMS: atom_id res chain seq x y z
N MET A 1 16.89 26.83 4.00
CA MET A 1 15.62 26.11 4.14
C MET A 1 15.45 25.26 2.92
N VAL A 2 15.56 23.91 3.07
CA VAL A 2 15.03 23.06 2.02
C VAL A 2 13.62 23.55 1.81
N HIS A 3 13.32 24.03 0.61
CA HIS A 3 12.03 24.56 0.28
C HIS A 3 11.06 23.37 0.25
N VAL A 4 10.56 23.00 1.42
CA VAL A 4 9.32 22.23 1.48
C VAL A 4 8.35 23.08 0.69
N PRO A 5 7.82 22.60 -0.44
CA PRO A 5 7.00 23.42 -1.31
C PRO A 5 5.97 24.13 -0.44
N THR A 6 6.04 25.46 -0.39
CA THR A 6 5.04 26.24 0.34
C THR A 6 3.73 25.94 -0.35
N ARG A 7 2.87 25.27 0.36
CA ARG A 7 1.52 24.94 -0.08
C ARG A 7 0.85 26.19 -0.57
N GLY A 8 0.40 26.17 -1.82
CA GLY A 8 -0.53 27.17 -2.32
C GLY A 8 -1.76 27.24 -1.41
N ASP A 9 -2.48 28.32 -1.44
CA ASP A 9 -3.63 28.69 -0.60
C ASP A 9 -4.78 27.66 -0.56
N VAL A 10 -4.49 26.43 -0.16
CA VAL A 10 -5.55 25.46 0.16
C VAL A 10 -6.07 25.84 1.55
N PRO A 11 -7.38 26.08 1.71
CA PRO A 11 -7.94 26.40 3.01
C PRO A 11 -7.57 25.31 4.00
N VAL A 12 -6.92 25.68 5.10
CA VAL A 12 -6.70 24.80 6.25
C VAL A 12 -8.09 24.33 6.69
N ARG A 13 -8.45 23.10 6.38
CA ARG A 13 -9.59 22.47 7.05
C ARG A 13 -9.08 22.19 8.47
N LEU A 14 -9.66 22.85 9.45
CA LEU A 14 -9.60 22.41 10.85
C LEU A 14 -9.90 20.90 10.83
N GLY A 15 -9.11 20.13 11.55
CA GLY A 15 -9.19 18.67 11.53
C GLY A 15 -10.63 18.18 11.57
N PRO A 16 -10.92 17.03 10.96
CA PRO A 16 -12.27 16.49 10.90
C PRO A 16 -12.86 16.42 12.31
N SER A 17 -14.14 16.73 12.40
CA SER A 17 -14.82 16.59 13.69
C SER A 17 -14.83 15.11 14.08
N ILE A 18 -14.68 14.84 15.36
CA ILE A 18 -14.81 13.48 15.96
C ILE A 18 -16.17 12.84 15.61
N ASP A 19 -17.12 13.63 15.16
CA ASP A 19 -18.50 13.23 14.86
C ASP A 19 -18.62 12.23 13.68
N ASN A 20 -17.57 12.03 12.89
CA ASN A 20 -17.55 11.07 11.77
C ASN A 20 -16.89 9.73 12.09
N VAL A 21 -16.44 9.51 13.32
CA VAL A 21 -15.94 8.20 13.75
C VAL A 21 -17.13 7.27 13.95
N PRO A 22 -17.16 6.11 13.27
CA PRO A 22 -18.18 5.12 13.57
C PRO A 22 -18.11 4.76 15.06
N ASP A 23 -19.25 4.77 15.73
CA ASP A 23 -19.34 4.30 17.10
C ASP A 23 -19.26 2.77 17.11
N HIS A 24 -18.04 2.27 17.05
CA HIS A 24 -17.79 0.83 17.17
C HIS A 24 -17.71 0.36 18.62
N GLY A 25 -17.79 1.23 19.61
CA GLY A 25 -17.72 0.86 21.01
C GLY A 25 -16.66 -0.21 21.34
N PRO A 26 -16.53 -0.66 22.60
CA PRO A 26 -15.75 -1.86 22.92
C PRO A 26 -16.38 -3.09 22.26
N SER A 27 -15.60 -3.87 21.52
CA SER A 27 -16.12 -4.95 20.69
C SER A 27 -15.28 -6.23 20.78
N LYS A 28 -15.82 -7.30 20.23
CA LYS A 28 -15.11 -8.57 20.07
C LYS A 28 -15.12 -8.98 18.62
N MET A 29 -14.02 -9.51 18.15
CA MET A 29 -13.84 -9.98 16.80
C MET A 29 -13.27 -11.40 16.78
N SER A 30 -13.80 -12.26 15.93
CA SER A 30 -13.29 -13.62 15.75
C SER A 30 -11.85 -13.62 15.26
N ARG A 31 -11.06 -14.59 15.70
CA ARG A 31 -9.70 -14.85 15.15
C ARG A 31 -9.72 -15.49 13.75
N ASN A 32 -10.87 -16.02 13.29
CA ASN A 32 -10.95 -16.80 12.04
C ASN A 32 -10.39 -16.06 10.82
N PRO A 33 -10.65 -14.76 10.63
CA PRO A 33 -10.09 -14.00 9.51
C PRO A 33 -8.56 -14.09 9.36
N TYR A 34 -7.83 -14.41 10.43
CA TYR A 34 -6.37 -14.47 10.41
C TYR A 34 -5.80 -15.89 10.23
N THR A 35 -6.64 -16.91 10.32
CA THR A 35 -6.14 -18.31 10.40
C THR A 35 -6.90 -19.31 9.55
N ASP A 36 -8.04 -18.92 8.99
CA ASP A 36 -8.89 -19.78 8.18
C ASP A 36 -8.55 -19.64 6.69
N PRO A 37 -7.99 -20.69 6.04
CA PRO A 37 -7.65 -20.63 4.62
C PRO A 37 -8.89 -20.48 3.72
N ILE A 38 -10.06 -20.96 4.13
CA ILE A 38 -11.29 -20.82 3.35
C ILE A 38 -11.72 -19.35 3.35
N GLN A 39 -11.63 -18.70 4.51
CA GLN A 39 -11.88 -17.26 4.63
C GLN A 39 -10.89 -16.46 3.75
N PHE A 40 -9.62 -16.83 3.75
CA PHE A 40 -8.59 -16.17 2.93
C PHE A 40 -8.89 -16.30 1.43
N GLU A 41 -9.34 -17.47 0.96
CA GLU A 41 -9.73 -17.63 -0.45
C GLU A 41 -10.93 -16.77 -0.82
N LEU A 42 -11.91 -16.63 0.05
CA LEU A 42 -13.04 -15.70 -0.15
C LEU A 42 -12.57 -14.24 -0.21
N GLU A 43 -11.65 -13.85 0.66
CA GLU A 43 -11.02 -12.53 0.63
C GLU A 43 -10.25 -12.30 -0.67
N ARG A 44 -9.49 -13.29 -1.12
CA ARG A 44 -8.74 -13.22 -2.37
C ARG A 44 -9.67 -12.99 -3.57
N GLU A 45 -10.73 -13.77 -3.68
CA GLU A 45 -11.67 -13.70 -4.81
C GLU A 45 -12.55 -12.46 -4.80
N ARG A 46 -13.07 -12.08 -3.63
CA ARG A 46 -14.11 -11.05 -3.52
C ARG A 46 -13.59 -9.67 -3.15
N VAL A 47 -12.42 -9.61 -2.55
CA VAL A 47 -11.81 -8.36 -2.08
C VAL A 47 -10.53 -8.06 -2.83
N LEU A 48 -9.49 -8.88 -2.66
CA LEU A 48 -8.14 -8.56 -3.15
C LEU A 48 -8.08 -8.45 -4.69
N ASN A 49 -8.71 -9.39 -5.39
CA ASN A 49 -8.78 -9.37 -6.87
C ASN A 49 -9.58 -8.18 -7.42
N ARG A 50 -10.38 -7.51 -6.59
CA ARG A 50 -11.25 -6.40 -6.99
C ARG A 50 -10.80 -5.05 -6.45
N SER A 51 -9.71 -5.03 -5.69
CA SER A 51 -9.16 -3.84 -5.07
C SER A 51 -8.05 -3.22 -5.91
N TRP A 52 -7.88 -1.91 -5.79
CA TRP A 52 -6.67 -1.25 -6.25
C TRP A 52 -5.53 -1.51 -5.28
N ILE A 53 -4.42 -2.00 -5.81
CA ILE A 53 -3.23 -2.42 -5.08
C ILE A 53 -2.06 -1.57 -5.53
N LEU A 54 -1.24 -1.13 -4.57
CA LEU A 54 -0.03 -0.37 -4.84
C LEU A 54 1.01 -1.27 -5.54
N GLY A 55 1.46 -0.86 -6.72
CA GLY A 55 2.39 -1.64 -7.55
C GLY A 55 3.85 -1.22 -7.40
N GLY A 56 4.11 0.06 -7.21
CA GLY A 56 5.47 0.61 -7.14
C GLY A 56 5.49 2.10 -7.45
N ARG A 57 6.70 2.66 -7.61
CA ARG A 57 6.88 4.07 -7.95
C ARG A 57 6.77 4.30 -9.46
N SER A 58 6.13 5.40 -9.86
CA SER A 58 6.03 5.82 -11.27
C SER A 58 7.40 6.06 -11.91
N GLU A 59 8.40 6.46 -11.11
CA GLU A 59 9.78 6.66 -11.58
C GLU A 59 10.46 5.37 -12.07
N GLN A 60 9.95 4.20 -11.69
CA GLN A 60 10.45 2.89 -12.14
C GLN A 60 10.01 2.55 -13.58
N VAL A 61 9.00 3.26 -14.09
CA VAL A 61 8.42 3.09 -15.42
C VAL A 61 8.28 4.44 -16.12
N SER A 62 9.34 5.26 -16.12
CA SER A 62 9.31 6.63 -16.63
C SER A 62 9.37 6.71 -18.16
N ASP A 63 10.15 5.86 -18.80
CA ASP A 63 10.40 5.90 -20.23
C ASP A 63 9.70 4.76 -20.99
N THR A 64 9.44 4.98 -22.28
CA THR A 64 8.80 3.97 -23.15
C THR A 64 9.51 2.63 -23.08
N GLY A 65 8.77 1.59 -22.73
CA GLY A 65 9.27 0.23 -22.60
C GLY A 65 9.89 -0.07 -21.24
N ASP A 66 9.91 0.87 -20.31
CA ASP A 66 10.20 0.58 -18.91
C ASP A 66 9.04 -0.20 -18.32
N TRP A 67 9.37 -1.14 -17.44
CA TRP A 67 8.38 -2.03 -16.86
C TRP A 67 8.74 -2.41 -15.43
N LEU A 68 7.71 -2.77 -14.68
CA LEU A 68 7.82 -3.39 -13.35
C LEU A 68 6.86 -4.57 -13.23
N THR A 69 7.17 -5.51 -12.33
CA THR A 69 6.25 -6.56 -11.93
C THR A 69 5.64 -6.25 -10.58
N VAL A 70 4.33 -6.48 -10.47
CA VAL A 70 3.56 -6.36 -9.21
C VAL A 70 3.14 -7.75 -8.79
N GLU A 71 3.47 -8.13 -7.56
CA GLU A 71 3.04 -9.39 -6.95
C GLU A 71 2.01 -9.11 -5.86
N SER A 72 0.93 -9.85 -5.84
CA SER A 72 -0.06 -9.80 -4.78
C SER A 72 -0.86 -11.10 -4.73
N HIS A 73 -1.05 -11.65 -3.54
CA HIS A 73 -1.90 -12.81 -3.22
C HIS A 73 -1.88 -13.94 -4.25
N GLY A 74 -0.68 -14.26 -4.75
CA GLY A 74 -0.46 -15.35 -5.71
C GLY A 74 -0.57 -14.96 -7.18
N GLU A 75 -0.92 -13.71 -7.48
CA GLU A 75 -0.94 -13.16 -8.84
C GLU A 75 0.31 -12.32 -9.12
N THR A 76 0.73 -12.29 -10.37
CA THR A 76 1.83 -11.44 -10.86
C THR A 76 1.37 -10.67 -12.10
N VAL A 77 1.62 -9.38 -12.12
CA VAL A 77 1.24 -8.46 -13.21
C VAL A 77 2.49 -7.78 -13.76
N VAL A 78 2.57 -7.59 -15.07
CA VAL A 78 3.57 -6.73 -15.72
C VAL A 78 2.91 -5.39 -16.03
N VAL A 79 3.49 -4.31 -15.55
CA VAL A 79 3.11 -2.93 -15.90
C VAL A 79 4.16 -2.34 -16.81
N VAL A 80 3.76 -1.70 -17.90
CA VAL A 80 4.67 -1.21 -18.95
C VAL A 80 4.30 0.19 -19.40
N ARG A 81 5.28 1.10 -19.51
CA ARG A 81 5.10 2.42 -20.13
C ARG A 81 5.00 2.30 -21.65
N GLN A 82 3.94 2.82 -22.22
CA GLN A 82 3.66 2.80 -23.65
C GLN A 82 4.30 3.99 -24.37
N PRO A 83 4.44 3.94 -25.72
CA PRO A 83 5.02 5.04 -26.51
C PRO A 83 4.24 6.36 -26.45
N ASP A 84 2.95 6.32 -26.13
CA ASP A 84 2.10 7.50 -25.96
C ASP A 84 2.15 8.08 -24.54
N GLY A 85 2.95 7.48 -23.67
CA GLY A 85 3.08 7.86 -22.25
C GLY A 85 2.07 7.23 -21.32
N SER A 86 1.08 6.48 -21.81
CA SER A 86 0.15 5.73 -20.96
C SER A 86 0.81 4.50 -20.34
N LEU A 87 0.16 3.89 -19.34
CA LEU A 87 0.52 2.57 -18.84
C LEU A 87 -0.39 1.50 -19.44
N SER A 88 0.16 0.31 -19.65
CA SER A 88 -0.61 -0.91 -19.81
C SER A 88 -0.19 -1.93 -18.76
N ALA A 89 -1.12 -2.80 -18.38
CA ALA A 89 -0.83 -3.90 -17.48
C ALA A 89 -1.52 -5.19 -17.95
N PHE A 90 -0.86 -6.33 -17.68
CA PHE A 90 -1.39 -7.64 -18.00
C PHE A 90 -0.85 -8.70 -17.03
N HIS A 91 -1.60 -9.79 -16.87
CA HIS A 91 -1.12 -10.89 -16.03
C HIS A 91 0.22 -11.45 -16.55
N ASN A 92 1.17 -11.64 -15.68
CA ASN A 92 2.49 -12.17 -16.01
C ASN A 92 2.47 -13.70 -16.23
N VAL A 93 1.58 -14.17 -17.09
CA VAL A 93 1.33 -15.60 -17.32
C VAL A 93 1.36 -15.90 -18.81
N CYS A 94 2.30 -16.74 -19.23
CA CYS A 94 2.41 -17.16 -20.62
C CYS A 94 1.24 -18.08 -21.02
N GLN A 95 0.53 -17.68 -22.08
CA GLN A 95 -0.69 -18.35 -22.54
C GLN A 95 -0.43 -19.72 -23.19
N HIS A 96 0.84 -20.14 -23.30
CA HIS A 96 1.17 -21.46 -23.77
C HIS A 96 1.01 -22.53 -22.65
N ARG A 97 1.76 -22.39 -21.55
CA ARG A 97 1.78 -23.38 -20.44
C ARG A 97 1.98 -22.76 -19.07
N GLY A 98 1.71 -21.46 -18.90
CA GLY A 98 1.58 -20.80 -17.61
C GLY A 98 2.83 -20.28 -16.91
N PRO A 99 4.09 -20.42 -17.40
CA PRO A 99 5.20 -19.78 -16.69
C PRO A 99 5.11 -18.26 -16.79
N ALA A 100 5.80 -17.55 -15.89
CA ALA A 100 5.94 -16.11 -15.97
C ALA A 100 6.57 -15.71 -17.32
N ILE A 101 6.04 -14.66 -17.92
CA ILE A 101 6.57 -14.05 -19.16
C ILE A 101 7.87 -13.30 -18.83
N VAL A 102 7.89 -12.63 -17.68
CA VAL A 102 8.99 -11.83 -17.15
C VAL A 102 9.34 -12.35 -15.76
N THR A 103 10.62 -12.50 -15.46
CA THR A 103 11.13 -13.05 -14.19
C THR A 103 11.79 -12.01 -13.29
N GLU A 104 12.18 -10.89 -13.86
CA GLU A 104 12.80 -9.78 -13.14
C GLU A 104 11.72 -8.86 -12.56
N GLN A 105 12.07 -8.11 -11.52
CA GLN A 105 11.14 -7.18 -10.87
C GLN A 105 10.96 -5.88 -11.66
N THR A 106 12.00 -5.41 -12.34
CA THR A 106 11.97 -4.18 -13.15
C THR A 106 12.91 -4.32 -14.34
N GLY A 107 12.70 -3.49 -15.36
CA GLY A 107 13.62 -3.34 -16.47
C GLY A 107 13.25 -2.14 -17.34
N CYS A 108 14.09 -1.83 -18.32
CA CYS A 108 13.95 -0.64 -19.14
C CYS A 108 14.04 -0.93 -20.64
N GLY A 109 13.38 -0.07 -21.42
CA GLY A 109 13.48 -0.02 -22.88
C GLY A 109 13.03 -1.29 -23.61
N ALA A 110 12.13 -2.10 -23.02
CA ALA A 110 11.60 -3.28 -23.68
C ALA A 110 10.83 -2.90 -24.94
N LYS A 111 11.04 -3.65 -26.01
CA LYS A 111 10.24 -3.57 -27.24
C LYS A 111 9.24 -4.71 -27.34
N ARG A 112 9.45 -5.76 -26.56
CA ARG A 112 8.63 -6.96 -26.43
C ARG A 112 9.17 -7.82 -25.29
N PHE A 113 8.35 -8.71 -24.78
CA PHE A 113 8.75 -9.71 -23.80
C PHE A 113 8.87 -11.08 -24.49
N THR A 114 9.75 -11.93 -23.98
CA THR A 114 9.95 -13.28 -24.49
C THR A 114 9.88 -14.26 -23.35
N CYS A 115 8.87 -15.12 -23.37
CA CYS A 115 8.72 -16.18 -22.38
C CYS A 115 9.97 -17.08 -22.35
N PRO A 116 10.61 -17.29 -21.22
CA PRO A 116 11.87 -18.02 -21.13
C PRO A 116 11.74 -19.52 -21.40
N TYR A 117 10.50 -20.07 -21.39
CA TYR A 117 10.30 -21.51 -21.55
C TYR A 117 10.37 -21.93 -23.03
N HIS A 118 9.50 -21.38 -23.91
CA HIS A 118 9.44 -21.81 -25.32
C HIS A 118 9.58 -20.64 -26.30
N GLY A 119 10.00 -19.45 -25.85
CA GLY A 119 10.27 -18.33 -26.71
C GLY A 119 9.04 -17.62 -27.30
N TRP A 120 7.84 -17.86 -26.77
CA TRP A 120 6.66 -17.07 -27.16
C TRP A 120 6.89 -15.60 -26.87
N LYS A 121 6.50 -14.74 -27.81
CA LYS A 121 6.76 -13.29 -27.70
C LYS A 121 5.48 -12.52 -27.56
N TYR A 122 5.54 -11.55 -26.66
CA TYR A 122 4.45 -10.66 -26.30
C TYR A 122 4.86 -9.21 -26.60
N ASP A 123 3.95 -8.41 -27.14
CA ASP A 123 4.14 -6.97 -27.22
C ASP A 123 4.00 -6.31 -25.84
N LEU A 124 4.13 -4.97 -25.79
CA LEU A 124 4.06 -4.20 -24.55
C LEU A 124 2.65 -4.18 -23.94
N THR A 125 1.64 -4.69 -24.64
CA THR A 125 0.25 -4.79 -24.15
C THR A 125 -0.15 -6.21 -23.77
N GLY A 126 0.81 -7.16 -23.77
CA GLY A 126 0.54 -8.56 -23.43
C GLY A 126 -0.06 -9.41 -24.58
N ARG A 127 -0.15 -8.88 -25.81
CA ARG A 127 -0.60 -9.63 -26.97
C ARG A 127 0.50 -10.57 -27.48
N VAL A 128 0.15 -11.79 -27.86
CA VAL A 128 1.08 -12.74 -28.48
C VAL A 128 1.38 -12.29 -29.92
N VAL A 129 2.65 -11.96 -30.21
CA VAL A 129 3.10 -11.46 -31.51
C VAL A 129 3.96 -12.43 -32.29
N ALA A 130 4.57 -13.41 -31.64
CA ALA A 130 5.32 -14.48 -32.30
C ALA A 130 5.29 -15.77 -31.49
N VAL A 131 5.14 -16.87 -32.22
CA VAL A 131 5.15 -18.23 -31.68
C VAL A 131 6.16 -19.04 -32.50
N PRO A 132 7.21 -19.63 -31.89
CA PRO A 132 8.10 -20.57 -32.57
C PRO A 132 7.30 -21.76 -33.14
N GLU A 133 7.72 -22.25 -34.30
CA GLU A 133 7.06 -23.41 -34.94
C GLU A 133 5.53 -23.26 -35.08
N ARG A 134 5.10 -22.03 -35.39
CA ARG A 134 3.68 -21.64 -35.44
C ARG A 134 2.83 -22.58 -36.32
N MET A 135 3.42 -23.22 -37.31
CA MET A 135 2.74 -24.11 -38.26
C MET A 135 2.23 -25.42 -37.56
N ASP A 136 2.77 -25.74 -36.37
CA ASP A 136 2.38 -26.91 -35.63
C ASP A 136 1.20 -26.64 -34.68
N PHE A 137 0.74 -25.39 -34.62
CA PHE A 137 -0.40 -24.96 -33.81
C PHE A 137 -1.64 -24.71 -34.67
N ASP A 138 -2.80 -24.98 -34.12
CA ASP A 138 -4.06 -24.56 -34.74
C ASP A 138 -4.13 -23.04 -34.82
N PRO A 139 -4.31 -22.46 -36.01
CA PRO A 139 -4.39 -21.00 -36.17
C PRO A 139 -5.55 -20.36 -35.37
N GLU A 140 -6.66 -21.07 -35.15
CA GLU A 140 -7.79 -20.57 -34.39
C GLU A 140 -7.43 -20.40 -32.90
N HIS A 141 -6.61 -21.30 -32.34
CA HIS A 141 -6.14 -21.18 -30.97
C HIS A 141 -5.16 -20.02 -30.73
N LEU A 142 -4.52 -19.53 -31.80
CA LEU A 142 -3.57 -18.42 -31.73
C LEU A 142 -4.21 -17.07 -32.08
N ALA A 143 -5.43 -17.07 -32.64
CA ALA A 143 -6.07 -15.86 -33.13
C ALA A 143 -6.43 -14.92 -31.98
N GLY A 144 -5.84 -13.72 -31.97
CA GLY A 144 -6.11 -12.72 -30.96
C GLY A 144 -5.61 -13.03 -29.55
N LEU A 145 -4.80 -14.09 -29.41
CA LEU A 145 -4.33 -14.55 -28.09
C LEU A 145 -3.49 -13.49 -27.39
N ARG A 146 -3.79 -13.28 -26.13
CA ARG A 146 -3.09 -12.33 -25.26
C ARG A 146 -3.12 -12.80 -23.80
N SER A 147 -2.18 -12.36 -23.00
CA SER A 147 -2.32 -12.43 -21.56
C SER A 147 -3.45 -11.49 -21.11
N PRO A 148 -4.32 -11.88 -20.18
CA PRO A 148 -5.43 -11.04 -19.74
C PRO A 148 -4.96 -9.66 -19.27
N GLU A 149 -5.70 -8.64 -19.67
CA GLU A 149 -5.44 -7.25 -19.25
C GLU A 149 -5.78 -7.06 -17.78
N VAL A 150 -5.06 -6.14 -17.15
CA VAL A 150 -5.24 -5.70 -15.78
C VAL A 150 -5.43 -4.19 -15.80
N ALA A 151 -6.36 -3.66 -15.02
CA ALA A 151 -6.50 -2.22 -14.91
C ALA A 151 -5.28 -1.61 -14.22
N VAL A 152 -4.80 -0.50 -14.75
CA VAL A 152 -3.64 0.23 -14.22
C VAL A 152 -3.90 1.73 -14.28
N ASP A 153 -3.46 2.45 -13.27
CA ASP A 153 -3.55 3.91 -13.17
C ASP A 153 -2.35 4.46 -12.38
N GLU A 154 -2.13 5.77 -12.46
CA GLU A 154 -1.10 6.49 -11.72
C GLU A 154 -1.71 7.60 -10.88
N TRP A 155 -1.31 7.67 -9.62
CA TRP A 155 -1.65 8.80 -8.76
C TRP A 155 -0.62 8.98 -7.66
N GLY A 156 -0.27 10.25 -7.38
CA GLY A 156 0.67 10.62 -6.32
C GLY A 156 2.10 10.10 -6.53
N GLY A 157 2.51 9.86 -7.80
CA GLY A 157 3.82 9.27 -8.13
C GLY A 157 3.89 7.76 -7.85
N TRP A 158 2.75 7.10 -7.73
CA TRP A 158 2.62 5.66 -7.55
C TRP A 158 1.83 5.02 -8.69
N VAL A 159 2.24 3.83 -9.07
CA VAL A 159 1.52 2.93 -9.96
C VAL A 159 0.54 2.09 -9.13
N TRP A 160 -0.68 1.99 -9.61
CA TRP A 160 -1.74 1.19 -8.99
C TRP A 160 -2.27 0.19 -10.00
N VAL A 161 -2.58 -1.02 -9.54
CA VAL A 161 -3.17 -2.07 -10.37
C VAL A 161 -4.45 -2.61 -9.73
N ASN A 162 -5.41 -3.02 -10.58
CA ASN A 162 -6.59 -3.76 -10.15
C ASN A 162 -6.72 -4.98 -11.06
N LEU A 163 -6.78 -6.18 -10.50
CA LEU A 163 -6.72 -7.43 -11.26
C LEU A 163 -7.95 -7.66 -12.15
N LEU A 164 -9.02 -6.88 -11.96
CA LEU A 164 -10.08 -6.79 -12.95
C LEU A 164 -9.55 -6.14 -14.22
N GLY A 165 -10.16 -6.45 -15.35
CA GLY A 165 -9.88 -5.76 -16.60
C GLY A 165 -10.23 -4.27 -16.53
N PRO A 166 -9.70 -3.44 -17.46
CA PRO A 166 -9.92 -1.99 -17.42
C PRO A 166 -11.38 -1.57 -17.55
N ASP A 167 -12.24 -2.40 -18.17
CA ASP A 167 -13.66 -2.14 -18.32
C ASP A 167 -14.49 -2.48 -17.07
N ASP A 168 -13.95 -3.34 -16.19
CA ASP A 168 -14.66 -3.87 -15.00
C ASP A 168 -14.20 -3.23 -13.68
N ALA A 169 -13.00 -2.66 -13.66
CA ALA A 169 -12.45 -2.02 -12.47
C ALA A 169 -13.12 -0.66 -12.21
N PRO A 170 -13.46 -0.31 -10.96
CA PRO A 170 -13.82 1.05 -10.62
C PRO A 170 -12.65 2.00 -10.90
N SER A 171 -12.91 3.27 -11.17
CA SER A 171 -11.80 4.24 -11.31
C SER A 171 -10.98 4.33 -10.02
N LEU A 172 -9.65 4.51 -10.14
CA LEU A 172 -8.77 4.69 -8.99
C LEU A 172 -9.24 5.86 -8.12
N ALA A 173 -9.67 6.97 -8.73
CA ALA A 173 -10.17 8.13 -8.02
C ALA A 173 -11.40 7.81 -7.17
N SER A 174 -12.36 7.04 -7.70
CA SER A 174 -13.53 6.62 -6.91
C SER A 174 -13.19 5.62 -5.82
N TRP A 175 -12.11 4.86 -5.99
CA TRP A 175 -11.63 3.91 -4.99
C TRP A 175 -10.96 4.61 -3.81
N ILE A 176 -10.04 5.53 -4.08
CA ILE A 176 -9.33 6.31 -3.05
C ILE A 176 -10.26 7.32 -2.39
N GLY A 177 -11.07 8.01 -3.18
CA GLY A 177 -11.99 9.06 -2.74
C GLY A 177 -11.37 10.45 -2.79
N ASP A 178 -12.18 11.43 -3.23
CA ASP A 178 -11.75 12.80 -3.50
C ASP A 178 -11.15 13.49 -2.26
N ASP A 179 -11.69 13.19 -1.07
CA ASP A 179 -11.19 13.79 0.17
C ASP A 179 -9.76 13.32 0.49
N ILE A 180 -9.48 12.01 0.38
CA ILE A 180 -8.11 11.50 0.56
C ILE A 180 -7.19 12.01 -0.54
N MET A 181 -7.61 11.95 -1.79
CA MET A 181 -6.79 12.43 -2.91
C MET A 181 -6.44 13.92 -2.75
N THR A 182 -7.39 14.72 -2.30
CA THR A 182 -7.18 16.16 -2.08
C THR A 182 -6.23 16.40 -0.90
N ASP A 183 -6.40 15.69 0.20
CA ASP A 183 -5.63 15.92 1.41
C ASP A 183 -4.22 15.31 1.32
N LEU A 184 -4.11 14.03 0.98
CA LEU A 184 -2.84 13.33 0.77
C LEU A 184 -2.04 13.93 -0.41
N GLY A 185 -2.73 14.38 -1.47
CA GLY A 185 -2.12 15.03 -2.62
C GLY A 185 -1.35 16.32 -2.28
N GLN A 186 -1.65 16.96 -1.15
CA GLN A 186 -0.90 18.14 -0.70
C GLN A 186 0.55 17.82 -0.33
N PHE A 187 0.89 16.58 -0.04
CA PHE A 187 2.27 16.15 0.18
C PHE A 187 3.09 16.09 -1.11
N ARG A 188 2.46 16.16 -2.28
CA ARG A 188 3.11 16.16 -3.59
C ARG A 188 4.11 15.00 -3.72
N MET A 189 3.63 13.80 -3.46
CA MET A 189 4.45 12.58 -3.49
C MET A 189 5.08 12.32 -4.88
N GLU A 190 4.48 12.87 -5.92
CA GLU A 190 5.01 12.82 -7.30
C GLU A 190 6.33 13.58 -7.46
N ASP A 191 6.60 14.56 -6.61
CA ASP A 191 7.86 15.33 -6.58
C ASP A 191 8.93 14.66 -5.71
N MET A 192 8.58 13.61 -4.96
CA MET A 192 9.49 12.87 -4.10
C MET A 192 10.15 11.72 -4.85
N VAL A 193 11.30 11.28 -4.36
CA VAL A 193 12.05 10.14 -4.89
C VAL A 193 12.12 9.01 -3.86
N LEU A 194 12.24 7.80 -4.34
CA LEU A 194 12.47 6.64 -3.50
C LEU A 194 13.83 6.74 -2.80
N HIS A 195 13.81 6.70 -1.47
CA HIS A 195 15.03 6.72 -0.66
C HIS A 195 15.54 5.30 -0.40
N ASP A 196 14.68 4.43 0.12
CA ASP A 196 15.01 3.04 0.43
C ASP A 196 13.73 2.20 0.56
N VAL A 197 13.89 0.88 0.50
CA VAL A 197 12.82 -0.10 0.71
C VAL A 197 13.29 -1.14 1.70
N LEU A 198 12.46 -1.42 2.71
CA LEU A 198 12.64 -2.55 3.61
C LEU A 198 11.64 -3.64 3.25
N GLU A 199 12.08 -4.87 3.38
CA GLU A 199 11.26 -6.04 3.10
C GLU A 199 11.43 -7.09 4.19
N TRP A 200 10.30 -7.69 4.61
CA TRP A 200 10.26 -8.80 5.56
C TRP A 200 9.27 -9.87 5.08
N ASP A 201 9.61 -11.10 5.33
CA ASP A 201 8.70 -12.24 5.25
C ASP A 201 8.18 -12.54 6.67
N VAL A 202 6.91 -12.23 6.93
CA VAL A 202 6.33 -12.36 8.27
C VAL A 202 5.32 -13.50 8.34
N PRO A 203 5.37 -14.34 9.39
CA PRO A 203 4.59 -15.57 9.49
C PRO A 203 3.17 -15.35 10.07
N VAL A 204 2.52 -14.27 9.63
CA VAL A 204 1.15 -13.92 10.02
C VAL A 204 0.33 -13.47 8.82
N SER A 205 -0.98 -13.41 8.99
CA SER A 205 -1.89 -12.79 8.02
C SER A 205 -1.53 -11.32 7.78
N TYR A 206 -1.63 -10.85 6.54
CA TYR A 206 -1.46 -9.45 6.18
C TYR A 206 -2.35 -8.49 7.00
N LYS A 207 -3.53 -8.97 7.42
CA LYS A 207 -4.44 -8.20 8.29
C LYS A 207 -3.83 -7.91 9.66
N ALA A 208 -3.06 -8.85 10.22
CA ALA A 208 -2.38 -8.60 11.49
C ALA A 208 -1.30 -7.50 11.35
N VAL A 209 -0.68 -7.40 10.19
CA VAL A 209 0.27 -6.32 9.89
C VAL A 209 -0.49 -4.99 9.71
N VAL A 210 -1.57 -4.99 8.93
CA VAL A 210 -2.43 -3.79 8.77
C VAL A 210 -2.95 -3.31 10.12
N ASP A 211 -3.41 -4.21 10.98
CA ASP A 211 -3.93 -3.87 12.30
C ASP A 211 -2.88 -3.18 13.17
N GLY A 212 -1.63 -3.67 13.16
CA GLY A 212 -0.53 -3.06 13.93
C GLY A 212 -0.26 -1.60 13.54
N PHE A 213 -0.50 -1.22 12.28
CA PHE A 213 -0.37 0.17 11.83
C PHE A 213 -1.68 0.97 11.94
N ASN A 214 -2.78 0.34 12.32
CA ASN A 214 -4.08 0.97 12.46
C ASN A 214 -4.44 1.37 13.89
N GLU A 215 -3.54 1.14 14.84
CA GLU A 215 -3.72 1.54 16.23
C GLU A 215 -2.39 2.05 16.82
N ILE A 216 -2.47 2.70 17.95
CA ILE A 216 -1.31 3.22 18.69
C ILE A 216 -1.27 2.70 20.13
N TYR A 217 -2.12 1.73 20.44
CA TYR A 217 -2.28 1.24 21.81
C TYR A 217 -1.04 0.50 22.31
N HIS A 218 -0.36 -0.24 21.41
CA HIS A 218 0.86 -0.99 21.72
C HIS A 218 2.12 -0.11 21.86
N THR A 219 2.10 1.13 21.33
CA THR A 219 3.34 1.91 21.14
C THR A 219 4.05 2.30 22.43
N ALA A 220 3.30 2.48 23.54
CA ALA A 220 3.91 2.79 24.82
C ALA A 220 4.70 1.61 25.39
N GLU A 221 4.13 0.40 25.33
CA GLU A 221 4.75 -0.80 25.91
C GLU A 221 5.81 -1.40 24.97
N LEU A 222 5.53 -1.49 23.69
CA LEU A 222 6.41 -2.14 22.71
C LEU A 222 7.56 -1.23 22.28
N HIS A 223 7.27 0.03 21.98
CA HIS A 223 8.25 0.96 21.42
C HIS A 223 8.82 1.94 22.45
N GLY A 224 8.35 1.90 23.67
CA GLY A 224 8.78 2.80 24.74
C GLY A 224 8.41 4.27 24.49
N VAL A 225 7.33 4.51 23.77
CA VAL A 225 6.85 5.87 23.48
C VAL A 225 6.26 6.49 24.72
N SER A 226 6.42 7.81 24.88
CA SER A 226 5.89 8.55 26.04
C SER A 226 4.39 8.30 26.25
N PRO A 227 3.95 7.89 27.45
CA PRO A 227 2.52 7.72 27.76
C PRO A 227 1.71 9.00 27.54
N ASP A 228 2.30 10.18 27.78
CA ASP A 228 1.62 11.46 27.54
C ASP A 228 1.35 11.68 26.06
N TRP A 229 2.31 11.32 25.18
CA TRP A 229 2.09 11.36 23.75
C TRP A 229 1.01 10.36 23.31
N VAL A 230 1.03 9.13 23.81
CA VAL A 230 0.01 8.12 23.49
C VAL A 230 -1.38 8.61 23.93
N LYS A 231 -1.46 9.30 25.08
CA LYS A 231 -2.72 9.89 25.55
C LYS A 231 -3.19 11.01 24.62
N ALA A 232 -2.31 11.91 24.20
CA ALA A 232 -2.63 12.98 23.26
C ALA A 232 -3.02 12.40 21.88
N ALA A 233 -2.28 11.41 21.39
CA ALA A 233 -2.57 10.76 20.13
C ALA A 233 -3.91 10.01 20.13
N ARG A 234 -4.38 9.49 21.28
CA ARG A 234 -5.71 8.88 21.44
C ARG A 234 -6.87 9.86 21.21
N ASP A 235 -6.63 11.11 21.47
CA ASP A 235 -7.64 12.16 21.30
C ASP A 235 -7.59 12.74 19.87
N THR A 236 -6.81 12.12 18.99
CA THR A 236 -6.65 12.53 17.58
C THR A 236 -7.93 12.29 16.80
N SER A 237 -8.28 13.24 15.98
CA SER A 237 -9.41 13.15 15.08
C SER A 237 -9.24 11.97 14.12
N PHE A 238 -10.29 11.23 13.94
CA PHE A 238 -10.40 10.14 12.98
C PHE A 238 -11.43 10.52 11.91
N TRP A 239 -11.10 10.28 10.66
CA TRP A 239 -12.00 10.57 9.56
C TRP A 239 -12.17 9.35 8.66
N MET A 240 -13.41 9.00 8.40
CA MET A 240 -13.76 8.01 7.41
C MET A 240 -14.05 8.65 6.07
N VAL A 241 -13.50 8.07 5.04
CA VAL A 241 -13.74 8.47 3.66
C VAL A 241 -14.25 7.26 2.88
N ASN A 242 -15.29 7.42 2.09
CA ASN A 242 -15.90 6.45 1.17
C ASN A 242 -16.12 5.02 1.71
N GLU A 243 -16.46 4.85 2.96
CA GLU A 243 -16.81 3.57 3.61
C GLU A 243 -15.67 2.53 3.68
N ARG A 244 -14.56 2.69 2.97
CA ARG A 244 -13.43 1.75 2.92
C ARG A 244 -12.15 2.36 3.45
N ASN A 245 -11.83 3.53 2.93
CA ASN A 245 -10.59 4.22 3.21
C ASN A 245 -10.79 5.21 4.36
N TYR A 246 -9.73 5.50 5.07
CA TYR A 246 -9.78 6.48 6.16
C TYR A 246 -8.45 7.18 6.36
N MET A 247 -8.49 8.31 7.04
CA MET A 247 -7.33 9.05 7.47
C MET A 247 -7.42 9.38 8.95
N CYS A 248 -6.26 9.54 9.57
CA CYS A 248 -6.10 9.84 10.99
C CYS A 248 -4.88 10.74 11.18
N PHE A 249 -4.98 11.69 12.09
CA PHE A 249 -3.90 12.62 12.39
C PHE A 249 -3.40 12.39 13.80
N VAL A 250 -2.10 12.12 13.96
CA VAL A 250 -1.44 11.91 15.24
C VAL A 250 -0.54 13.11 15.54
N PRO A 251 -0.80 13.90 16.58
CA PRO A 251 0.03 15.05 16.92
C PRO A 251 1.50 14.66 17.10
N ARG A 252 2.42 15.44 16.55
CA ARG A 252 3.85 15.26 16.79
C ARG A 252 4.18 15.58 18.23
N HIS A 253 5.14 14.85 18.80
CA HIS A 253 5.53 14.99 20.19
C HIS A 253 6.02 16.41 20.58
N ASP A 254 6.70 17.08 19.64
CA ASP A 254 7.24 18.43 19.79
C ASP A 254 6.21 19.55 19.52
N GLN A 255 4.97 19.19 19.20
CA GLN A 255 3.92 20.13 18.77
C GLN A 255 2.68 20.12 19.68
N LEU A 256 2.71 19.40 20.78
CA LEU A 256 1.54 19.24 21.67
C LEU A 256 1.04 20.56 22.28
N ASP A 257 1.95 21.50 22.53
CA ASP A 257 1.63 22.79 23.17
C ASP A 257 1.16 23.86 22.17
N GLU A 258 1.40 23.67 20.85
CA GLU A 258 1.05 24.64 19.82
C GLU A 258 -0.31 24.36 19.14
N LEU A 259 -1.01 23.30 19.57
CA LEU A 259 -2.22 22.81 18.91
C LEU A 259 -3.43 23.78 18.96
N ALA A 260 -3.40 24.79 19.81
CA ALA A 260 -4.61 25.52 20.18
C ALA A 260 -5.05 26.61 19.20
N GLU A 261 -4.16 27.28 18.46
CA GLU A 261 -4.53 28.50 17.71
C GLU A 261 -4.27 28.44 16.17
N ASN A 262 -3.31 27.63 15.70
CA ASN A 262 -2.94 27.54 14.29
C ASN A 262 -2.67 26.11 13.85
N TRP A 263 -3.55 25.18 14.18
CA TRP A 263 -3.39 23.76 13.84
C TRP A 263 -3.44 23.52 12.32
N ASP A 264 -2.31 23.07 11.76
CA ASP A 264 -2.20 22.54 10.42
C ASP A 264 -1.72 21.07 10.54
N HIS A 265 -2.60 20.11 10.30
CA HIS A 265 -2.29 18.68 10.48
C HIS A 265 -1.11 18.22 9.62
N HIS A 266 -0.92 18.81 8.45
CA HIS A 266 0.22 18.45 7.62
C HIS A 266 1.58 18.94 8.17
N ARG A 267 1.60 19.90 9.06
CA ARG A 267 2.82 20.41 9.72
C ARG A 267 3.00 19.86 11.12
N HIS A 268 1.90 19.68 11.85
CA HIS A 268 1.91 19.42 13.27
C HIS A 268 1.56 17.98 13.63
N ALA A 269 1.16 17.17 12.64
CA ALA A 269 0.82 15.77 12.84
C ALA A 269 1.65 14.82 11.98
N ILE A 270 1.65 13.57 12.37
CA ILE A 270 1.87 12.43 11.50
C ILE A 270 0.50 12.09 10.91
N CYS A 271 0.37 12.18 9.60
CA CYS A 271 -0.89 11.92 8.92
C CYS A 271 -0.91 10.48 8.41
N HIS A 272 -1.85 9.69 8.90
CA HIS A 272 -2.08 8.33 8.46
C HIS A 272 -3.23 8.26 7.49
N TYR A 273 -2.99 7.68 6.31
CA TYR A 273 -4.02 7.40 5.31
C TYR A 273 -4.01 5.91 5.01
N VAL A 274 -5.16 5.29 5.09
CA VAL A 274 -5.31 3.89 4.71
C VAL A 274 -6.11 3.79 3.44
N VAL A 275 -5.46 3.30 2.40
CA VAL A 275 -6.10 2.89 1.16
C VAL A 275 -6.32 1.38 1.24
N PHE A 276 -7.57 1.01 1.41
CA PHE A 276 -7.99 -0.38 1.54
C PHE A 276 -7.63 -1.20 0.29
N PRO A 277 -7.15 -2.45 0.40
CA PRO A 277 -7.14 -3.25 1.63
C PRO A 277 -5.83 -3.22 2.42
N ASN A 278 -4.71 -2.77 1.87
CA ASN A 278 -3.40 -3.09 2.45
C ASN A 278 -2.33 -2.01 2.25
N THR A 279 -2.71 -0.76 1.97
CA THR A 279 -1.73 0.32 1.81
C THR A 279 -1.94 1.39 2.87
N VAL A 280 -0.90 1.67 3.65
CA VAL A 280 -0.90 2.70 4.68
C VAL A 280 0.17 3.73 4.38
N PHE A 281 -0.24 4.98 4.16
CA PHE A 281 0.67 6.12 4.04
C PHE A 281 0.85 6.76 5.41
N ASN A 282 2.07 6.80 5.89
CA ASN A 282 2.49 7.48 7.11
C ASN A 282 3.26 8.73 6.74
N CYS A 283 2.54 9.85 6.67
CA CYS A 283 3.06 11.10 6.13
C CYS A 283 3.56 12.02 7.23
N ASN A 284 4.83 12.32 7.17
CA ASN A 284 5.47 13.38 7.93
C ASN A 284 5.72 14.59 7.00
N PRO A 285 5.87 15.81 7.53
CA PRO A 285 6.11 16.99 6.71
C PRO A 285 7.35 16.88 5.80
N GLU A 286 8.35 16.11 6.23
CA GLU A 286 9.64 16.02 5.56
C GLU A 286 9.84 14.74 4.73
N HIS A 287 9.04 13.69 4.98
CA HIS A 287 9.15 12.40 4.31
C HIS A 287 7.85 11.59 4.46
N ILE A 288 7.70 10.59 3.62
CA ILE A 288 6.57 9.67 3.71
C ILE A 288 7.10 8.24 3.77
N GLN A 289 6.50 7.47 4.65
CA GLN A 289 6.67 6.01 4.74
C GLN A 289 5.40 5.34 4.25
N VAL A 290 5.55 4.29 3.46
CA VAL A 290 4.41 3.55 2.94
C VAL A 290 4.55 2.10 3.37
N PHE A 291 3.61 1.64 4.17
CA PHE A 291 3.52 0.26 4.65
C PHE A 291 2.58 -0.52 3.74
N HIS A 292 3.08 -1.60 3.19
CA HIS A 292 2.33 -2.41 2.23
C HIS A 292 2.53 -3.90 2.52
N PRO A 293 1.70 -4.50 3.37
CA PRO A 293 1.69 -5.93 3.59
C PRO A 293 1.01 -6.66 2.44
N ILE A 294 1.78 -7.39 1.66
CA ILE A 294 1.34 -8.20 0.52
C ILE A 294 0.98 -9.58 1.03
N PRO A 295 -0.28 -10.01 0.94
CA PRO A 295 -0.67 -11.36 1.31
C PRO A 295 -0.03 -12.39 0.38
N ILE A 296 0.62 -13.40 0.95
CA ILE A 296 1.14 -14.56 0.21
C ILE A 296 0.22 -15.76 0.46
N ASP A 297 -0.16 -15.95 1.73
CA ASP A 297 -1.05 -17.00 2.17
C ASP A 297 -1.83 -16.52 3.41
N VAL A 298 -2.74 -17.33 3.92
CA VAL A 298 -3.55 -16.99 5.12
C VAL A 298 -2.70 -16.56 6.31
N ASP A 299 -1.49 -17.08 6.43
CA ASP A 299 -0.59 -16.82 7.56
C ASP A 299 0.85 -16.50 7.16
N ARG A 300 1.03 -15.98 5.94
CA ARG A 300 2.30 -15.50 5.44
C ARG A 300 2.13 -14.22 4.65
N THR A 301 2.93 -13.24 4.98
CA THR A 301 2.88 -11.89 4.38
C THR A 301 4.28 -11.45 3.99
N ARG A 302 4.43 -10.96 2.77
CA ARG A 302 5.58 -10.16 2.36
C ARG A 302 5.29 -8.71 2.73
N PHE A 303 6.01 -8.17 3.68
CA PHE A 303 5.78 -6.82 4.17
C PHE A 303 6.82 -5.88 3.61
N LEU A 304 6.38 -4.91 2.81
CA LEU A 304 7.20 -3.85 2.25
C LEU A 304 6.99 -2.54 3.02
N CYS A 305 8.08 -1.82 3.23
CA CYS A 305 8.04 -0.45 3.72
C CYS A 305 8.94 0.41 2.83
N TRP A 306 8.34 1.36 2.11
CA TRP A 306 9.07 2.36 1.32
C TRP A 306 9.24 3.65 2.11
N GLN A 307 10.38 4.29 1.95
CA GLN A 307 10.55 5.69 2.33
C GLN A 307 10.79 6.53 1.08
N ILE A 308 9.98 7.57 0.91
CA ILE A 308 10.18 8.59 -0.10
C ILE A 308 10.53 9.94 0.56
N VAL A 309 11.40 10.69 -0.09
CA VAL A 309 11.98 11.93 0.41
C VAL A 309 12.00 12.98 -0.71
N TYR A 310 12.08 14.26 -0.35
CA TYR A 310 12.27 15.29 -1.35
C TYR A 310 13.68 15.19 -1.97
N PRO A 311 13.80 15.33 -3.31
CA PRO A 311 15.10 15.30 -3.99
C PRO A 311 15.91 16.57 -3.70
N GLY A 312 17.24 16.47 -3.81
CA GLY A 312 18.14 17.61 -3.68
C GLY A 312 19.60 17.26 -3.88
N ASP A 313 20.48 18.26 -3.88
CA ASP A 313 21.90 18.08 -4.04
C ASP A 313 22.57 17.86 -2.67
N ARG A 314 23.20 16.70 -2.47
CA ARG A 314 23.96 16.37 -1.26
C ARG A 314 25.18 17.25 -1.03
N ASN A 315 25.64 17.99 -2.04
CA ASN A 315 26.71 18.98 -1.88
C ASN A 315 26.20 20.30 -1.30
N ASP A 316 24.88 20.54 -1.33
CA ASP A 316 24.27 21.64 -0.59
C ASP A 316 24.26 21.32 0.91
N PRO A 317 24.90 22.13 1.77
CA PRO A 317 24.96 21.87 3.22
C PRO A 317 23.58 21.82 3.91
N GLU A 318 22.58 22.49 3.36
CA GLU A 318 21.22 22.48 3.90
C GLU A 318 20.52 21.16 3.55
N TYR A 319 20.63 20.73 2.31
CA TYR A 319 20.08 19.43 1.89
C TYR A 319 20.81 18.27 2.56
N ALA A 320 22.14 18.33 2.74
CA ALA A 320 22.88 17.33 3.46
C ALA A 320 22.36 17.14 4.90
N ARG A 321 22.09 18.23 5.63
CA ARG A 321 21.47 18.16 6.98
C ARG A 321 20.08 17.54 6.97
N TYR A 322 19.25 17.91 5.98
CA TYR A 322 17.95 17.28 5.80
C TYR A 322 18.09 15.78 5.56
N PHE A 323 18.98 15.39 4.66
CA PHE A 323 19.18 13.99 4.30
C PHE A 323 19.70 13.17 5.49
N ASP A 324 20.65 13.70 6.27
CA ASP A 324 21.14 13.07 7.50
C ASP A 324 20.02 12.88 8.54
N LYS A 325 19.06 13.80 8.59
CA LYS A 325 17.87 13.66 9.44
C LYS A 325 16.99 12.51 8.94
N MET A 326 16.79 12.39 7.63
CA MET A 326 15.99 11.31 7.03
C MET A 326 16.62 9.94 7.28
N GLU A 327 17.95 9.81 7.16
CA GLU A 327 18.68 8.59 7.51
C GLU A 327 18.43 8.16 8.97
N LYS A 328 18.45 9.11 9.89
CA LYS A 328 18.18 8.82 11.32
C LYS A 328 16.73 8.39 11.55
N HIS A 329 15.77 9.03 10.89
CA HIS A 329 14.37 8.62 10.97
C HIS A 329 14.18 7.21 10.41
N TRP A 330 14.83 6.90 9.28
CA TRP A 330 14.78 5.58 8.66
C TRP A 330 15.40 4.49 9.56
N ALA A 331 16.55 4.78 10.17
CA ALA A 331 17.16 3.88 11.15
C ALA A 331 16.24 3.65 12.37
N GLY A 332 15.56 4.70 12.84
CA GLY A 332 14.56 4.60 13.89
C GLY A 332 13.38 3.72 13.52
N LEU A 333 12.86 3.87 12.30
CA LEU A 333 11.77 3.06 11.78
C LEU A 333 12.17 1.58 11.68
N LYS A 334 13.37 1.28 11.16
CA LYS A 334 13.89 -0.10 11.10
C LYS A 334 13.83 -0.79 12.47
N ARG A 335 14.18 -0.06 13.54
CA ARG A 335 14.09 -0.58 14.90
C ARG A 335 12.64 -0.83 15.32
N VAL A 336 11.77 0.16 15.14
CA VAL A 336 10.35 0.09 15.53
C VAL A 336 9.65 -1.08 14.82
N VAL A 337 9.77 -1.16 13.49
CA VAL A 337 9.18 -2.26 12.72
C VAL A 337 9.80 -3.62 13.11
N GLY A 338 11.10 -3.65 13.45
CA GLY A 338 11.72 -4.88 13.97
C GLY A 338 11.12 -5.35 15.30
N GLU A 339 10.72 -4.42 16.17
CA GLU A 339 9.99 -4.72 17.41
C GLU A 339 8.61 -5.31 17.10
N ASP A 340 7.85 -4.74 16.15
CA ASP A 340 6.57 -5.28 15.68
C ASP A 340 6.70 -6.70 15.13
N ILE A 341 7.71 -6.94 14.29
CA ILE A 341 7.97 -8.27 13.71
C ILE A 341 8.19 -9.31 14.81
N SER A 342 8.87 -8.94 15.91
CA SER A 342 9.05 -9.85 17.05
C SER A 342 7.72 -10.30 17.68
N ILE A 343 6.71 -9.42 17.65
CA ILE A 343 5.35 -9.74 18.10
C ILE A 343 4.63 -10.64 17.08
N TYR A 344 4.80 -10.36 15.77
CA TYR A 344 4.23 -11.21 14.73
C TYR A 344 4.77 -12.65 14.79
N GLU A 345 6.05 -12.84 15.10
CA GLU A 345 6.62 -14.17 15.35
C GLU A 345 6.01 -14.88 16.55
N GLN A 346 5.67 -14.14 17.61
CA GLN A 346 4.95 -14.70 18.77
C GLN A 346 3.51 -15.06 18.42
N LEU A 347 2.80 -14.15 17.70
CA LEU A 347 1.44 -14.41 17.21
C LEU A 347 1.40 -15.66 16.31
N ALA A 348 2.39 -15.88 15.46
CA ALA A 348 2.48 -17.05 14.61
C ALA A 348 2.44 -18.37 15.42
N ARG A 349 3.02 -18.37 16.61
CA ARG A 349 3.03 -19.54 17.51
C ARG A 349 1.72 -19.75 18.27
N THR A 350 1.01 -18.67 18.61
CA THR A 350 -0.13 -18.70 19.53
C THR A 350 -1.48 -18.51 18.87
N LYS A 351 -1.54 -17.94 17.66
CA LYS A 351 -2.81 -17.62 16.96
C LYS A 351 -3.76 -18.78 16.77
N ARG A 352 -3.24 -20.02 16.70
CA ARG A 352 -4.03 -21.26 16.55
C ARG A 352 -4.33 -21.96 17.89
N SER A 353 -3.93 -21.38 19.03
CA SER A 353 -4.21 -21.95 20.35
C SER A 353 -5.71 -22.10 20.58
N SER A 354 -6.14 -23.24 21.11
CA SER A 354 -7.55 -23.45 21.50
C SER A 354 -8.00 -22.55 22.64
N ALA A 355 -7.06 -21.97 23.37
CA ALA A 355 -7.32 -21.01 24.46
C ALA A 355 -7.61 -19.59 23.97
N TYR A 356 -7.36 -19.28 22.70
CA TYR A 356 -7.57 -17.98 22.09
C TYR A 356 -8.60 -18.07 20.95
N ARG A 357 -9.69 -17.34 21.06
CA ARG A 357 -10.81 -17.40 20.11
C ARG A 357 -11.21 -16.06 19.52
N GLU A 358 -11.07 -15.01 20.29
CA GLU A 358 -11.58 -13.68 19.95
C GLU A 358 -10.54 -12.61 20.33
N HIS A 359 -10.44 -11.58 19.47
CA HIS A 359 -9.81 -10.32 19.83
C HIS A 359 -10.79 -9.51 20.69
N ILE A 360 -10.27 -8.83 21.70
CA ILE A 360 -11.04 -7.91 22.53
C ILE A 360 -10.55 -6.51 22.18
N LEU A 361 -11.37 -5.72 21.51
CA LEU A 361 -11.05 -4.39 21.07
C LEU A 361 -11.64 -3.34 22.01
N SER A 362 -10.83 -2.36 22.34
CA SER A 362 -11.28 -1.15 23.03
C SER A 362 -12.01 -0.22 22.06
N SER A 363 -12.77 0.72 22.55
CA SER A 363 -13.38 1.78 21.74
C SER A 363 -12.36 2.64 20.96
N ARG A 364 -11.09 2.56 21.32
CA ARG A 364 -10.01 3.31 20.69
C ARG A 364 -9.37 2.57 19.51
N GLU A 365 -9.72 1.31 19.34
CA GLU A 365 -9.31 0.48 18.19
C GLU A 365 -10.44 0.42 17.15
N CYS A 366 -11.25 1.47 17.07
CA CYS A 366 -12.38 1.58 16.13
C CYS A 366 -11.96 1.44 14.66
N LYS A 367 -10.72 1.81 14.31
CA LYS A 367 -10.18 1.63 12.96
C LYS A 367 -10.03 0.16 12.58
N LEU A 368 -9.63 -0.69 13.53
CA LEU A 368 -9.59 -2.14 13.34
C LEU A 368 -10.98 -2.69 13.09
N ALA A 369 -11.94 -2.34 13.98
CA ALA A 369 -13.32 -2.76 13.82
C ALA A 369 -13.87 -2.36 12.45
N HIS A 370 -13.68 -1.09 12.05
CA HIS A 370 -14.11 -0.60 10.73
C HIS A 370 -13.48 -1.36 9.56
N TYR A 371 -12.16 -1.59 9.62
CA TYR A 371 -11.44 -2.32 8.59
C TYR A 371 -12.01 -3.74 8.39
N HIS A 372 -12.20 -4.47 9.48
CA HIS A 372 -12.72 -5.83 9.44
C HIS A 372 -14.20 -5.90 9.05
N ASP A 373 -15.01 -4.93 9.47
CA ASP A 373 -16.40 -4.81 9.02
C ASP A 373 -16.50 -4.50 7.52
N THR A 374 -15.59 -3.68 6.99
CA THR A 374 -15.48 -3.42 5.56
C THR A 374 -15.11 -4.69 4.80
N MET A 375 -14.13 -5.43 5.30
CA MET A 375 -13.74 -6.72 4.73
C MET A 375 -14.92 -7.70 4.71
N ALA A 376 -15.64 -7.82 5.83
CA ALA A 376 -16.78 -8.72 5.94
C ALA A 376 -17.93 -8.35 4.98
N ARG A 377 -18.22 -7.06 4.82
CA ARG A 377 -19.23 -6.57 3.85
C ARG A 377 -18.85 -6.94 2.42
N MET A 378 -17.62 -6.64 2.00
CA MET A 378 -17.16 -6.95 0.64
C MET A 378 -17.12 -8.46 0.34
N ILE A 379 -16.91 -9.30 1.36
CA ILE A 379 -17.00 -10.76 1.19
C ILE A 379 -18.46 -11.20 1.03
N ALA A 380 -19.40 -10.53 1.66
CA ALA A 380 -20.82 -10.87 1.60
C ALA A 380 -21.50 -10.49 0.27
N ASP A 381 -21.04 -9.40 -0.36
CA ASP A 381 -21.48 -8.91 -1.67
C ASP A 381 -20.94 -9.77 -2.82
#